data_4dd9ca4fb9c1d23ce774db7a7216544b
#
_entry.id   4dd9ca4fb9c1d23ce774db7a7216544b
#
_cell.length_a   1.000
_cell.length_b   1.000
_cell.length_c   1.000
_cell.angle_alpha   90.00
_cell.angle_beta   90.00
_cell.angle_gamma   90.00
#
_symmetry.space_group_name_H-M   'P 1'
#
loop_
_entity.id
_entity.type
_entity.pdbx_description
1 polymer ?
#
loop_
_entity_poly.entity_id
_entity_poly.type
_entity_poly.pdbx_seq_one_letter_code
_entity_poly.pdbx_strand_id
1 'polypeptide(L)'
;MANHFERQLEELHVQLITLGSLCEKAITFSAKAIQSQDGEKEGLTRQVFETDREIDSKEREIENLCMSLLLHHHPVARDLREISAALKMVSDMERIGDQAADIADLALHIEKDTEILTDDIAKMADATVRMVTESIDAFVKSDLELSRTVISSDDEVDEAFNEVKEKLAELIFGDRLNAKTGLDILMTAKYFERIGDHAVNIAEWVEYSITGVHRNNEHQTYLNQ
;
A
#
# COMPACT_ATOMS: atom_id res chain seq x y z
N MET A 1 3.65 -2.71 36.06
CA MET A 1 2.63 -1.85 35.40
C MET A 1 3.34 -1.11 34.30
N ALA A 2 2.91 -1.27 33.03
CA ALA A 2 3.44 -0.50 31.93
C ALA A 2 3.30 0.99 32.25
N ASN A 3 4.31 1.76 31.93
CA ASN A 3 4.28 3.20 32.15
C ASN A 3 3.32 3.82 31.11
N HIS A 4 2.94 5.08 31.26
CA HIS A 4 1.97 5.74 30.36
C HIS A 4 2.48 5.80 28.91
N PHE A 5 3.77 5.99 28.73
CA PHE A 5 4.44 5.99 27.42
C PHE A 5 4.35 4.60 26.73
N GLU A 6 4.68 3.53 27.43
CA GLU A 6 4.60 2.17 26.87
C GLU A 6 3.18 1.82 26.38
N ARG A 7 2.14 2.24 27.12
CA ARG A 7 0.74 2.03 26.71
C ARG A 7 0.38 2.81 25.45
N GLN A 8 0.90 4.03 25.31
CA GLN A 8 0.65 4.81 24.08
C GLN A 8 1.42 4.29 22.87
N LEU A 9 2.60 3.67 23.04
CA LEU A 9 3.29 2.96 21.97
C LEU A 9 2.53 1.68 21.57
N GLU A 10 2.01 0.92 22.53
CA GLU A 10 1.13 -0.22 22.23
C GLU A 10 -0.13 0.24 21.47
N GLU A 11 -0.73 1.37 21.86
CA GLU A 11 -1.86 1.96 21.14
C GLU A 11 -1.49 2.34 19.72
N LEU A 12 -0.31 2.95 19.50
CA LEU A 12 0.21 3.27 18.16
C LEU A 12 0.30 2.01 17.28
N HIS A 13 0.83 0.91 17.80
CA HIS A 13 0.88 -0.36 17.08
C HIS A 13 -0.53 -0.87 16.69
N VAL A 14 -1.47 -0.84 17.63
CA VAL A 14 -2.86 -1.25 17.37
C VAL A 14 -3.52 -0.37 16.31
N GLN A 15 -3.29 0.93 16.34
CA GLN A 15 -3.82 1.86 15.35
C GLN A 15 -3.23 1.62 13.95
N LEU A 16 -1.92 1.34 13.84
CA LEU A 16 -1.26 0.99 12.58
C LEU A 16 -1.78 -0.34 12.01
N ILE A 17 -1.97 -1.37 12.84
CA ILE A 17 -2.59 -2.63 12.42
C ILE A 17 -4.01 -2.39 11.89
N THR A 18 -4.78 -1.54 12.57
CA THR A 18 -6.14 -1.19 12.16
C THR A 18 -6.14 -0.48 10.80
N LEU A 19 -5.23 0.50 10.62
CA LEU A 19 -5.05 1.19 9.34
C LEU A 19 -4.64 0.23 8.23
N GLY A 20 -3.74 -0.72 8.51
CA GLY A 20 -3.36 -1.78 7.58
C GLY A 20 -4.54 -2.62 7.12
N SER A 21 -5.38 -3.05 8.04
CA SER A 21 -6.59 -3.81 7.70
C SER A 21 -7.58 -3.01 6.83
N LEU A 22 -7.62 -1.69 6.98
CA LEU A 22 -8.41 -0.83 6.08
C LEU A 22 -7.78 -0.77 4.68
N CYS A 23 -6.45 -0.64 4.57
CA CYS A 23 -5.75 -0.70 3.29
C CYS A 23 -5.99 -2.04 2.56
N GLU A 24 -5.82 -3.18 3.25
CA GLU A 24 -6.11 -4.51 2.71
C GLU A 24 -7.56 -4.62 2.20
N LYS A 25 -8.52 -4.11 2.97
CA LYS A 25 -9.93 -4.09 2.61
C LYS A 25 -10.18 -3.24 1.36
N ALA A 26 -9.57 -2.06 1.26
CA ALA A 26 -9.70 -1.17 0.11
C ALA A 26 -9.12 -1.83 -1.16
N ILE A 27 -7.90 -2.39 -1.10
CA ILE A 27 -7.27 -3.12 -2.21
C ILE A 27 -8.14 -4.30 -2.64
N THR A 28 -8.61 -5.11 -1.70
CA THR A 28 -9.42 -6.29 -2.00
C THR A 28 -10.74 -5.93 -2.67
N PHE A 29 -11.40 -4.87 -2.21
CA PHE A 29 -12.67 -4.44 -2.80
C PHE A 29 -12.48 -3.79 -4.17
N SER A 30 -11.41 -3.03 -4.38
CA SER A 30 -11.10 -2.45 -5.69
C SER A 30 -10.78 -3.53 -6.73
N ALA A 31 -10.02 -4.56 -6.37
CA ALA A 31 -9.76 -5.71 -7.22
C ALA A 31 -11.04 -6.49 -7.56
N LYS A 32 -11.93 -6.71 -6.57
CA LYS A 32 -13.23 -7.34 -6.80
C LYS A 32 -14.14 -6.49 -7.70
N ALA A 33 -14.11 -5.17 -7.59
CA ALA A 33 -14.91 -4.29 -8.45
C ALA A 33 -14.57 -4.47 -9.92
N ILE A 34 -13.29 -4.68 -10.27
CA ILE A 34 -12.86 -4.95 -11.65
C ILE A 34 -13.43 -6.26 -12.18
N GLN A 35 -13.53 -7.28 -11.34
CA GLN A 35 -14.00 -8.62 -11.72
C GLN A 35 -15.53 -8.74 -11.73
N SER A 36 -16.25 -7.81 -11.10
CA SER A 36 -17.68 -7.89 -10.84
C SER A 36 -18.55 -7.39 -11.99
N GLN A 37 -19.83 -7.74 -11.95
CA GLN A 37 -20.85 -7.27 -12.89
C GLN A 37 -21.36 -5.88 -12.48
N ASP A 38 -21.91 -5.12 -13.44
CA ASP A 38 -22.26 -3.71 -13.28
C ASP A 38 -23.01 -3.35 -11.98
N GLY A 39 -24.03 -4.10 -11.60
CA GLY A 39 -24.80 -3.81 -10.36
C GLY A 39 -24.03 -4.06 -9.06
N GLU A 40 -23.02 -4.93 -9.07
CA GLU A 40 -22.15 -5.23 -7.94
C GLU A 40 -20.95 -4.28 -7.88
N LYS A 41 -20.42 -3.87 -9.06
CA LYS A 41 -19.32 -2.89 -9.17
C LYS A 41 -19.60 -1.60 -8.40
N GLU A 42 -20.76 -0.99 -8.62
CA GLU A 42 -21.15 0.26 -7.94
C GLU A 42 -21.18 0.09 -6.40
N GLY A 43 -21.64 -1.08 -5.93
CA GLY A 43 -21.68 -1.41 -4.51
C GLY A 43 -20.27 -1.51 -3.92
N LEU A 44 -19.36 -2.21 -4.61
CA LEU A 44 -17.96 -2.39 -4.19
C LEU A 44 -17.19 -1.06 -4.26
N THR A 45 -17.35 -0.30 -5.33
CA THR A 45 -16.73 1.03 -5.48
C THR A 45 -17.14 1.96 -4.34
N ARG A 46 -18.42 1.97 -3.96
CA ARG A 46 -18.88 2.75 -2.81
C ARG A 46 -18.21 2.31 -1.51
N GLN A 47 -18.05 0.99 -1.29
CA GLN A 47 -17.35 0.47 -0.12
C GLN A 47 -15.86 0.87 -0.10
N VAL A 48 -15.21 0.93 -1.26
CA VAL A 48 -13.82 1.44 -1.34
C VAL A 48 -13.76 2.90 -0.91
N PHE A 49 -14.61 3.78 -1.46
CA PHE A 49 -14.63 5.20 -1.07
C PHE A 49 -15.02 5.45 0.39
N GLU A 50 -15.86 4.59 0.98
CA GLU A 50 -16.15 4.64 2.41
C GLU A 50 -14.93 4.24 3.23
N THR A 51 -14.24 3.17 2.82
CA THR A 51 -13.00 2.69 3.47
C THR A 51 -11.87 3.70 3.36
N ASP A 52 -11.72 4.35 2.23
CA ASP A 52 -10.75 5.41 1.99
C ASP A 52 -10.91 6.59 2.97
N ARG A 53 -12.16 7.05 3.17
CA ARG A 53 -12.44 8.07 4.20
C ARG A 53 -12.14 7.61 5.62
N GLU A 54 -12.29 6.31 5.91
CA GLU A 54 -11.89 5.73 7.19
C GLU A 54 -10.35 5.74 7.33
N ILE A 55 -9.62 5.46 6.25
CA ILE A 55 -8.15 5.56 6.16
C ILE A 55 -7.70 6.98 6.48
N ASP A 56 -8.25 8.00 5.81
CA ASP A 56 -7.98 9.41 6.05
C ASP A 56 -8.19 9.84 7.51
N SER A 57 -9.29 9.36 8.11
CA SER A 57 -9.58 9.66 9.52
C SER A 57 -8.57 9.01 10.43
N LYS A 58 -8.19 7.77 10.12
CA LYS A 58 -7.24 6.99 10.91
C LYS A 58 -5.81 7.53 10.80
N GLU A 59 -5.41 7.99 9.61
CA GLU A 59 -4.15 8.72 9.43
C GLU A 59 -4.04 9.88 10.42
N ARG A 60 -5.03 10.79 10.43
CA ARG A 60 -5.05 11.95 11.32
C ARG A 60 -5.04 11.58 12.81
N GLU A 61 -5.72 10.49 13.20
CA GLU A 61 -5.69 9.98 14.57
C GLU A 61 -4.29 9.53 14.97
N ILE A 62 -3.62 8.78 14.10
CA ILE A 62 -2.26 8.27 14.34
C ILE A 62 -1.23 9.41 14.36
N GLU A 63 -1.32 10.37 13.44
CA GLU A 63 -0.47 11.56 13.44
C GLU A 63 -0.59 12.33 14.77
N ASN A 64 -1.82 12.55 15.24
CA ASN A 64 -2.05 13.23 16.52
C ASN A 64 -1.48 12.44 17.71
N LEU A 65 -1.60 11.10 17.69
CA LEU A 65 -1.00 10.24 18.72
C LEU A 65 0.54 10.33 18.69
N CYS A 66 1.15 10.25 17.52
CA CYS A 66 2.60 10.42 17.36
C CYS A 66 3.08 11.79 17.85
N MET A 67 2.38 12.88 17.49
CA MET A 67 2.69 14.22 17.98
C MET A 67 2.56 14.33 19.50
N SER A 68 1.54 13.70 20.08
CA SER A 68 1.36 13.63 21.54
C SER A 68 2.53 12.91 22.21
N LEU A 69 2.94 11.76 21.66
CA LEU A 69 4.10 10.99 22.16
C LEU A 69 5.38 11.83 22.14
N LEU A 70 5.65 12.56 21.05
CA LEU A 70 6.83 13.41 20.91
C LEU A 70 6.83 14.57 21.91
N LEU A 71 5.68 15.23 22.09
CA LEU A 71 5.57 16.45 22.90
C LEU A 71 5.60 16.16 24.41
N HIS A 72 4.97 15.07 24.86
CA HIS A 72 4.78 14.83 26.29
C HIS A 72 5.82 13.91 26.93
N HIS A 73 6.48 13.05 26.13
CA HIS A 73 7.37 12.03 26.67
C HIS A 73 8.85 12.23 26.36
N HIS A 74 9.18 13.15 25.43
CA HIS A 74 10.56 13.42 25.01
C HIS A 74 11.33 12.13 24.67
N PRO A 75 10.81 11.27 23.76
CA PRO A 75 11.41 9.99 23.44
C PRO A 75 12.84 10.16 22.92
N VAL A 76 13.71 9.18 23.18
CA VAL A 76 15.11 9.24 22.78
C VAL A 76 15.50 8.00 21.97
N ALA A 77 16.52 8.17 21.15
CA ALA A 77 17.14 7.10 20.39
C ALA A 77 16.12 6.21 19.64
N ARG A 78 15.92 4.98 20.10
CA ARG A 78 15.05 3.99 19.44
C ARG A 78 13.59 4.45 19.37
N ASP A 79 13.03 4.89 20.49
CA ASP A 79 11.61 5.27 20.56
C ASP A 79 11.32 6.48 19.64
N LEU A 80 12.25 7.42 19.56
CA LEU A 80 12.14 8.56 18.65
C LEU A 80 12.12 8.10 17.17
N ARG A 81 12.99 7.14 16.81
CA ARG A 81 12.99 6.60 15.44
C ARG A 81 11.72 5.85 15.11
N GLU A 82 11.22 5.05 16.05
CA GLU A 82 9.98 4.29 15.89
C GLU A 82 8.78 5.21 15.64
N ILE A 83 8.59 6.27 16.44
CA ILE A 83 7.51 7.24 16.24
C ILE A 83 7.71 8.02 14.94
N SER A 84 8.95 8.38 14.60
CA SER A 84 9.25 9.10 13.34
C SER A 84 8.99 8.23 12.11
N ALA A 85 9.30 6.93 12.17
CA ALA A 85 8.99 5.98 11.12
C ALA A 85 7.47 5.82 10.97
N ALA A 86 6.73 5.65 12.07
CA ALA A 86 5.27 5.56 12.07
C ALA A 86 4.60 6.75 11.38
N LEU A 87 5.07 8.00 11.64
CA LEU A 87 4.58 9.20 10.97
C LEU A 87 4.77 9.19 9.45
N LYS A 88 5.81 8.53 8.96
CA LYS A 88 6.07 8.39 7.52
C LYS A 88 5.25 7.26 6.90
N MET A 89 5.21 6.13 7.58
CA MET A 89 4.43 4.97 7.16
C MET A 89 2.95 5.30 6.99
N VAL A 90 2.40 6.09 7.90
CA VAL A 90 0.98 6.50 7.87
C VAL A 90 0.63 7.25 6.58
N SER A 91 1.49 8.14 6.11
CA SER A 91 1.28 8.86 4.84
C SER A 91 1.37 7.93 3.62
N ASP A 92 2.25 6.91 3.64
CA ASP A 92 2.27 5.89 2.57
C ASP A 92 1.01 5.01 2.62
N MET A 93 0.46 4.72 3.81
CA MET A 93 -0.79 3.96 3.97
C MET A 93 -2.02 4.74 3.47
N GLU A 94 -2.08 6.06 3.68
CA GLU A 94 -3.11 6.92 3.08
C GLU A 94 -3.03 6.87 1.55
N ARG A 95 -1.82 6.97 0.98
CA ARG A 95 -1.62 6.83 -0.47
C ARG A 95 -2.09 5.50 -1.02
N ILE A 96 -1.95 4.41 -0.27
CA ILE A 96 -2.51 3.10 -0.64
C ILE A 96 -4.04 3.16 -0.74
N GLY A 97 -4.71 3.84 0.19
CA GLY A 97 -6.14 4.11 0.14
C GLY A 97 -6.55 4.87 -1.13
N ASP A 98 -5.88 5.99 -1.41
CA ASP A 98 -6.06 6.81 -2.62
C ASP A 98 -5.93 5.96 -3.90
N GLN A 99 -4.87 5.14 -4.02
CA GLN A 99 -4.67 4.27 -5.19
C GLN A 99 -5.80 3.23 -5.33
N ALA A 100 -6.27 2.65 -4.21
CA ALA A 100 -7.38 1.71 -4.24
C ALA A 100 -8.70 2.38 -4.66
N ALA A 101 -8.93 3.64 -4.26
CA ALA A 101 -10.06 4.45 -4.70
C ALA A 101 -9.99 4.76 -6.21
N ASP A 102 -8.82 5.13 -6.73
CA ASP A 102 -8.58 5.33 -8.17
C ASP A 102 -8.86 4.04 -8.97
N ILE A 103 -8.42 2.88 -8.48
CA ILE A 103 -8.71 1.57 -9.10
C ILE A 103 -10.22 1.32 -9.13
N ALA A 104 -10.93 1.60 -8.04
CA ALA A 104 -12.37 1.39 -7.96
C ALA A 104 -13.16 2.33 -8.88
N ASP A 105 -12.69 3.56 -9.10
CA ASP A 105 -13.28 4.48 -10.07
C ASP A 105 -13.08 3.97 -11.49
N LEU A 106 -11.88 3.53 -11.86
CA LEU A 106 -11.60 2.94 -13.16
C LEU A 106 -12.44 1.69 -13.43
N ALA A 107 -12.71 0.86 -12.40
CA ALA A 107 -13.54 -0.33 -12.54
C ALA A 107 -14.93 -0.04 -13.11
N LEU A 108 -15.50 1.14 -12.85
CA LEU A 108 -16.80 1.57 -13.40
C LEU A 108 -16.78 1.76 -14.93
N HIS A 109 -15.60 1.98 -15.51
CA HIS A 109 -15.41 2.25 -16.94
C HIS A 109 -14.94 1.04 -17.74
N ILE A 110 -14.50 -0.04 -17.06
CA ILE A 110 -14.02 -1.28 -17.70
C ILE A 110 -15.21 -2.16 -18.04
N GLU A 111 -15.41 -2.44 -19.35
CA GLU A 111 -16.49 -3.27 -19.85
C GLU A 111 -16.22 -4.77 -19.62
N LYS A 112 -17.30 -5.58 -19.63
CA LYS A 112 -17.31 -7.01 -19.24
C LYS A 112 -16.42 -7.94 -20.06
N ASP A 113 -16.10 -7.61 -21.30
CA ASP A 113 -15.40 -8.49 -22.23
C ASP A 113 -13.87 -8.58 -21.96
N THR A 114 -13.44 -8.08 -20.80
CA THR A 114 -12.03 -8.05 -20.39
C THR A 114 -11.63 -9.18 -19.45
N GLU A 115 -12.36 -10.31 -19.43
CA GLU A 115 -12.03 -11.51 -18.64
C GLU A 115 -10.57 -11.98 -18.82
N ILE A 116 -9.94 -11.61 -19.93
CA ILE A 116 -8.58 -12.02 -20.33
C ILE A 116 -7.50 -11.56 -19.33
N LEU A 117 -7.74 -10.49 -18.56
CA LEU A 117 -6.74 -9.89 -17.65
C LEU A 117 -7.16 -9.89 -16.17
N THR A 118 -8.33 -10.43 -15.84
CA THR A 118 -8.82 -10.47 -14.46
C THR A 118 -7.92 -11.27 -13.52
N ASP A 119 -7.36 -12.37 -14.00
CA ASP A 119 -6.44 -13.20 -13.22
C ASP A 119 -5.10 -12.50 -12.96
N ASP A 120 -4.59 -11.74 -13.94
CA ASP A 120 -3.34 -10.98 -13.77
C ASP A 120 -3.52 -9.82 -12.78
N ILE A 121 -4.63 -9.11 -12.87
CA ILE A 121 -5.00 -8.06 -11.90
C ILE A 121 -5.21 -8.66 -10.50
N ALA A 122 -5.87 -9.83 -10.39
CA ALA A 122 -6.04 -10.51 -9.11
C ALA A 122 -4.68 -10.86 -8.46
N LYS A 123 -3.73 -11.37 -9.25
CA LYS A 123 -2.36 -11.67 -8.76
C LYS A 123 -1.65 -10.42 -8.25
N MET A 124 -1.74 -9.30 -8.98
CA MET A 124 -1.17 -8.02 -8.53
C MET A 124 -1.81 -7.57 -7.21
N ALA A 125 -3.13 -7.67 -7.08
CA ALA A 125 -3.84 -7.33 -5.85
C ALA A 125 -3.41 -8.21 -4.67
N ASP A 126 -3.32 -9.52 -4.86
CA ASP A 126 -2.89 -10.45 -3.81
C ASP A 126 -1.44 -10.20 -3.38
N ALA A 127 -0.55 -9.90 -4.33
CA ALA A 127 0.84 -9.55 -4.03
C ALA A 127 0.94 -8.25 -3.22
N THR A 128 0.21 -7.20 -3.63
CA THR A 128 0.22 -5.92 -2.91
C THR A 128 -0.41 -6.00 -1.53
N VAL A 129 -1.52 -6.75 -1.36
CA VAL A 129 -2.11 -7.03 -0.03
C VAL A 129 -1.07 -7.70 0.87
N ARG A 130 -0.38 -8.72 0.38
CA ARG A 130 0.68 -9.42 1.14
C ARG A 130 1.80 -8.45 1.54
N MET A 131 2.31 -7.64 0.61
CA MET A 131 3.37 -6.67 0.89
C MET A 131 2.96 -5.65 1.96
N VAL A 132 1.75 -5.11 1.89
CA VAL A 132 1.20 -4.16 2.89
C VAL A 132 1.10 -4.82 4.25
N THR A 133 0.50 -6.02 4.34
CA THR A 133 0.36 -6.77 5.59
C THR A 133 1.71 -7.06 6.23
N GLU A 134 2.65 -7.60 5.46
CA GLU A 134 3.98 -7.99 5.93
C GLU A 134 4.83 -6.77 6.34
N SER A 135 4.68 -5.62 5.69
CA SER A 135 5.38 -4.39 6.07
C SER A 135 4.94 -3.88 7.45
N ILE A 136 3.64 -3.94 7.76
CA ILE A 136 3.10 -3.55 9.06
C ILE A 136 3.50 -4.57 10.14
N ASP A 137 3.42 -5.85 9.82
CA ASP A 137 3.87 -6.93 10.70
C ASP A 137 5.36 -6.78 11.07
N ALA A 138 6.20 -6.44 10.07
CA ALA A 138 7.63 -6.18 10.29
C ALA A 138 7.84 -5.01 11.26
N PHE A 139 7.04 -3.93 11.16
CA PHE A 139 7.11 -2.82 12.10
C PHE A 139 6.75 -3.23 13.52
N VAL A 140 5.58 -3.85 13.71
CA VAL A 140 5.06 -4.24 15.03
C VAL A 140 5.98 -5.24 15.73
N LYS A 141 6.57 -6.17 14.96
CA LYS A 141 7.50 -7.20 15.48
C LYS A 141 8.95 -6.72 15.54
N SER A 142 9.28 -5.54 15.03
CA SER A 142 10.66 -5.07 14.80
C SER A 142 11.48 -6.11 14.02
N ASP A 143 10.91 -6.69 12.96
CA ASP A 143 11.48 -7.78 12.17
C ASP A 143 12.18 -7.24 10.92
N LEU A 144 13.51 -7.12 10.98
CA LEU A 144 14.34 -6.61 9.90
C LEU A 144 14.33 -7.54 8.67
N GLU A 145 14.31 -8.84 8.86
CA GLU A 145 14.34 -9.81 7.75
C GLU A 145 13.02 -9.81 6.99
N LEU A 146 11.89 -9.71 7.71
CA LEU A 146 10.58 -9.55 7.08
C LEU A 146 10.50 -8.24 6.28
N SER A 147 10.99 -7.13 6.84
CA SER A 147 11.08 -5.84 6.13
C SER A 147 11.86 -5.97 4.81
N ARG A 148 13.01 -6.63 4.82
CA ARG A 148 13.82 -6.87 3.62
C ARG A 148 13.15 -7.80 2.62
N THR A 149 12.38 -8.78 3.10
CA THR A 149 11.58 -9.66 2.24
C THR A 149 10.52 -8.86 1.49
N VAL A 150 9.81 -7.95 2.15
CA VAL A 150 8.83 -7.06 1.50
C VAL A 150 9.49 -6.24 0.39
N ILE A 151 10.65 -5.63 0.68
CA ILE A 151 11.38 -4.84 -0.32
C ILE A 151 11.77 -5.67 -1.55
N SER A 152 12.12 -6.94 -1.35
CA SER A 152 12.46 -7.85 -2.46
C SER A 152 11.23 -8.36 -3.21
N SER A 153 10.04 -8.34 -2.59
CA SER A 153 8.79 -8.80 -3.21
C SER A 153 8.24 -7.83 -4.26
N ASP A 154 8.77 -6.61 -4.32
CA ASP A 154 8.41 -5.61 -5.31
C ASP A 154 8.68 -6.08 -6.75
N ASP A 155 9.76 -6.83 -6.96
CA ASP A 155 10.10 -7.42 -8.24
C ASP A 155 8.93 -8.28 -8.81
N GLU A 156 8.15 -8.97 -7.94
CA GLU A 156 6.98 -9.76 -8.34
C GLU A 156 5.85 -8.89 -8.91
N VAL A 157 5.62 -7.73 -8.32
CA VAL A 157 4.59 -6.79 -8.76
C VAL A 157 5.01 -6.11 -10.06
N ASP A 158 6.28 -5.73 -10.17
CA ASP A 158 6.88 -5.13 -11.36
C ASP A 158 6.85 -6.08 -12.57
N GLU A 159 7.19 -7.35 -12.37
CA GLU A 159 7.08 -8.38 -13.40
C GLU A 159 5.63 -8.56 -13.85
N ALA A 160 4.67 -8.66 -12.91
CA ALA A 160 3.25 -8.78 -13.23
C ALA A 160 2.72 -7.56 -14.01
N PHE A 161 3.13 -6.35 -13.64
CA PHE A 161 2.80 -5.13 -14.40
C PHE A 161 3.33 -5.18 -15.83
N ASN A 162 4.57 -5.62 -16.03
CA ASN A 162 5.15 -5.74 -17.37
C ASN A 162 4.43 -6.82 -18.20
N GLU A 163 4.04 -7.95 -17.61
CA GLU A 163 3.23 -8.97 -18.29
C GLU A 163 1.87 -8.42 -18.74
N VAL A 164 1.16 -7.69 -17.87
CA VAL A 164 -0.11 -7.01 -18.21
C VAL A 164 0.08 -6.07 -19.39
N LYS A 165 1.13 -5.25 -19.37
CA LYS A 165 1.44 -4.28 -20.43
C LYS A 165 1.69 -4.96 -21.79
N GLU A 166 2.45 -6.06 -21.83
CA GLU A 166 2.70 -6.83 -23.05
C GLU A 166 1.43 -7.48 -23.58
N LYS A 167 0.65 -8.15 -22.74
CA LYS A 167 -0.64 -8.72 -23.11
C LYS A 167 -1.63 -7.69 -23.67
N LEU A 168 -1.70 -6.50 -23.04
CA LEU A 168 -2.55 -5.41 -23.52
C LEU A 168 -2.13 -4.94 -24.92
N ALA A 169 -0.83 -4.79 -25.15
CA ALA A 169 -0.32 -4.41 -26.47
C ALA A 169 -0.73 -5.43 -27.53
N GLU A 170 -0.57 -6.73 -27.29
CA GLU A 170 -0.99 -7.80 -28.20
C GLU A 170 -2.50 -7.79 -28.48
N LEU A 171 -3.32 -7.57 -27.45
CA LEU A 171 -4.78 -7.55 -27.58
C LEU A 171 -5.27 -6.37 -28.40
N ILE A 172 -4.67 -5.18 -28.19
CA ILE A 172 -5.00 -3.96 -28.96
C ILE A 172 -4.54 -4.11 -30.41
N PHE A 173 -3.31 -4.56 -30.66
CA PHE A 173 -2.80 -4.79 -32.02
C PHE A 173 -3.60 -5.86 -32.78
N GLY A 174 -4.12 -6.87 -32.07
CA GLY A 174 -4.95 -7.94 -32.63
C GLY A 174 -6.41 -7.54 -32.84
N ASP A 175 -6.79 -6.28 -32.59
CA ASP A 175 -8.18 -5.79 -32.64
C ASP A 175 -9.15 -6.61 -31.75
N ARG A 176 -8.62 -7.15 -30.65
CA ARG A 176 -9.37 -7.95 -29.68
C ARG A 176 -9.76 -7.16 -28.43
N LEU A 177 -9.23 -5.95 -28.26
CA LEU A 177 -9.52 -5.06 -27.15
C LEU A 177 -9.58 -3.62 -27.63
N ASN A 178 -10.62 -2.90 -27.22
CA ASN A 178 -10.72 -1.47 -27.46
C ASN A 178 -9.57 -0.73 -26.75
N ALA A 179 -8.90 0.19 -27.46
CA ALA A 179 -7.76 0.92 -26.91
C ALA A 179 -8.11 1.74 -25.66
N LYS A 180 -9.32 2.30 -25.55
CA LYS A 180 -9.76 3.01 -24.35
C LYS A 180 -9.80 2.09 -23.13
N THR A 181 -10.48 0.96 -23.26
CA THR A 181 -10.54 -0.07 -22.20
C THR A 181 -9.14 -0.59 -21.85
N GLY A 182 -8.28 -0.77 -22.88
CA GLY A 182 -6.89 -1.15 -22.66
C GLY A 182 -6.09 -0.16 -21.82
N LEU A 183 -6.32 1.14 -22.02
CA LEU A 183 -5.71 2.20 -21.22
C LEU A 183 -6.24 2.20 -19.77
N ASP A 184 -7.54 1.99 -19.57
CA ASP A 184 -8.13 1.94 -18.23
C ASP A 184 -7.56 0.74 -17.43
N ILE A 185 -7.37 -0.45 -18.08
CA ILE A 185 -6.73 -1.60 -17.47
C ILE A 185 -5.24 -1.35 -17.19
N LEU A 186 -4.52 -0.71 -18.11
CA LEU A 186 -3.12 -0.35 -17.88
C LEU A 186 -2.96 0.59 -16.68
N MET A 187 -3.85 1.57 -16.54
CA MET A 187 -3.85 2.47 -15.38
C MET A 187 -4.18 1.73 -14.10
N THR A 188 -5.11 0.79 -14.13
CA THR A 188 -5.42 -0.09 -13.00
C THR A 188 -4.18 -0.87 -12.53
N ALA A 189 -3.48 -1.52 -13.46
CA ALA A 189 -2.24 -2.25 -13.18
C ALA A 189 -1.15 -1.30 -12.62
N LYS A 190 -1.05 -0.07 -13.16
CA LYS A 190 -0.10 0.94 -12.66
C LYS A 190 -0.42 1.38 -11.23
N TYR A 191 -1.69 1.47 -10.86
CA TYR A 191 -2.06 1.78 -9.49
C TYR A 191 -1.71 0.63 -8.51
N PHE A 192 -1.86 -0.63 -8.90
CA PHE A 192 -1.37 -1.75 -8.08
C PHE A 192 0.15 -1.72 -7.91
N GLU A 193 0.90 -1.45 -8.97
CA GLU A 193 2.36 -1.29 -8.87
C GLU A 193 2.72 -0.16 -7.90
N ARG A 194 2.03 0.99 -7.95
CA ARG A 194 2.25 2.07 -6.99
C ARG A 194 1.89 1.70 -5.55
N ILE A 195 0.90 0.83 -5.33
CA ILE A 195 0.63 0.27 -4.00
C ILE A 195 1.84 -0.56 -3.51
N GLY A 196 2.45 -1.34 -4.39
CA GLY A 196 3.71 -2.05 -4.13
C GLY A 196 4.83 -1.08 -3.71
N ASP A 197 5.07 -0.03 -4.50
CA ASP A 197 6.03 1.04 -4.19
C ASP A 197 5.82 1.63 -2.77
N HIS A 198 4.55 1.90 -2.39
CA HIS A 198 4.24 2.42 -1.06
C HIS A 198 4.50 1.38 0.05
N ALA A 199 4.23 0.10 -0.20
CA ALA A 199 4.57 -0.97 0.75
C ALA A 199 6.09 -1.11 0.93
N VAL A 200 6.88 -0.94 -0.13
CA VAL A 200 8.36 -0.84 -0.06
C VAL A 200 8.78 0.34 0.80
N ASN A 201 8.21 1.53 0.59
CA ASN A 201 8.50 2.70 1.41
C ASN A 201 8.23 2.43 2.90
N ILE A 202 7.09 1.81 3.23
CA ILE A 202 6.76 1.40 4.59
C ILE A 202 7.86 0.47 5.15
N ALA A 203 8.25 -0.55 4.40
CA ALA A 203 9.29 -1.49 4.82
C ALA A 203 10.67 -0.81 5.00
N GLU A 204 11.04 0.14 4.16
CA GLU A 204 12.27 0.95 4.33
C GLU A 204 12.24 1.79 5.62
N TRP A 205 11.08 2.35 5.98
CA TRP A 205 10.91 3.04 7.26
C TRP A 205 10.99 2.09 8.45
N VAL A 206 10.53 0.85 8.30
CA VAL A 206 10.74 -0.20 9.31
C VAL A 206 12.23 -0.48 9.48
N GLU A 207 12.97 -0.71 8.39
CA GLU A 207 14.42 -0.91 8.44
C GLU A 207 15.13 0.27 9.13
N TYR A 208 14.75 1.52 8.79
CA TYR A 208 15.28 2.71 9.46
C TYR A 208 14.96 2.72 10.97
N SER A 209 13.76 2.38 11.39
CA SER A 209 13.38 2.38 12.81
C SER A 209 14.26 1.45 13.64
N ILE A 210 14.66 0.33 13.06
CA ILE A 210 15.47 -0.71 13.69
C ILE A 210 16.96 -0.35 13.65
N THR A 211 17.48 -0.01 12.47
CA THR A 211 18.92 0.14 12.22
C THR A 211 19.42 1.58 12.46
N GLY A 212 18.55 2.58 12.30
CA GLY A 212 18.89 4.00 12.27
C GLY A 212 19.52 4.48 10.96
N VAL A 213 19.55 3.64 9.93
CA VAL A 213 20.09 3.96 8.59
C VAL A 213 18.97 3.91 7.57
N HIS A 214 18.77 5.00 6.81
CA HIS A 214 17.80 5.05 5.71
C HIS A 214 18.51 4.71 4.39
N ARG A 215 17.97 3.80 3.58
CA ARG A 215 18.58 3.34 2.33
C ARG A 215 18.93 4.45 1.33
N ASN A 216 18.11 5.50 1.24
CA ASN A 216 18.40 6.65 0.36
C ASN A 216 19.72 7.37 0.66
N ASN A 217 20.33 7.16 1.84
CA ASN A 217 21.64 7.72 2.15
C ASN A 217 22.81 6.94 1.54
N GLU A 218 22.61 5.68 1.15
CA GLU A 218 23.67 4.87 0.52
C GLU A 218 23.95 5.32 -0.90
N HIS A 219 22.96 5.73 -1.69
CA HIS A 219 23.15 6.24 -3.06
C HIS A 219 23.87 7.59 -3.12
N GLN A 220 23.80 8.43 -2.09
CA GLN A 220 24.53 9.70 -2.04
C GLN A 220 26.03 9.52 -1.77
N THR A 221 26.43 8.41 -1.17
CA THR A 221 27.84 8.14 -0.86
C THR A 221 28.65 7.80 -2.13
N TYR A 222 28.01 7.23 -3.15
CA TYR A 222 28.67 6.90 -4.43
C TYR A 222 28.81 8.08 -5.39
N LEU A 223 28.07 9.18 -5.19
CA LEU A 223 28.17 10.38 -6.02
C LEU A 223 29.23 11.37 -5.53
N ASN A 224 29.84 11.12 -4.36
CA ASN A 224 30.85 11.99 -3.73
C ASN A 224 32.26 11.35 -3.70
N GLN A 225 32.49 10.25 -4.43
CA GLN A 225 33.79 9.64 -4.72
C GLN A 225 34.13 9.81 -6.19
#